data_a059123f112ce7e4f8b75a7bf3557bc2
#
_entry.id   a059123f112ce7e4f8b75a7bf3557bc2
#
_cell.length_a   1.000
_cell.length_b   1.000
_cell.length_c   1.000
_cell.angle_alpha   90.00
_cell.angle_beta   90.00
_cell.angle_gamma   90.00
#
_symmetry.space_group_name_H-M   'P 1'
#
loop_
_entity.id
_entity.type
_entity.pdbx_description
1 polymer ?
#
loop_
_entity_poly.entity_id
_entity_poly.type
_entity_poly.pdbx_seq_one_letter_code
_entity_poly.pdbx_strand_id
1 'polypeptide(L)'
;LAPIFESQFSGVVSWSIGRNQVEFPDGSRWIIRAATPSVGHGMAAVDLIYVDELWAVSSDAVSLGLMPTQRTAQSPMMFMTSTAGDESSVEFQKWREQGLRIIDSKKRGKLYFAEYSPKNTVDPMSVEAWHAANPAINGGTISLEVLEAESEQPNRAAFIRSSVNQWLASSQGWIMPGVWDALATTDPMPNGGVLAVEVSQDESRYIGLRGAMNQFGKCQVTVAFVKDTLQDCITAIENEVRDQTTRLLVTPTLELSMPAKLVSRMQIVGNRELIRWTSLARNAIIEGKVAHDGSTLLAQHVARAVAVKVQGAVTLSSIRSPGPIELARALCWVIAMASKPVTIRKPMVFVSS
;
A
#
# COMPACT_ATOMS: atom_id res chain seq x y z
N LEU A 1 7.87 -29.87 -19.00
CA LEU A 1 8.89 -29.22 -19.85
C LEU A 1 10.02 -30.21 -20.24
N ALA A 2 10.55 -31.05 -19.33
CA ALA A 2 11.66 -31.93 -19.64
C ALA A 2 11.44 -32.81 -20.90
N PRO A 3 10.28 -33.52 -21.06
CA PRO A 3 10.03 -34.30 -22.29
C PRO A 3 10.03 -33.46 -23.57
N ILE A 4 9.61 -32.18 -23.49
CA ILE A 4 9.63 -31.27 -24.63
C ILE A 4 11.08 -30.88 -24.97
N PHE A 5 11.86 -30.56 -23.97
CA PHE A 5 13.27 -30.19 -24.16
C PHE A 5 14.07 -31.36 -24.75
N GLU A 6 13.85 -32.58 -24.30
CA GLU A 6 14.51 -33.78 -24.81
C GLU A 6 14.10 -34.08 -26.25
N SER A 7 12.76 -34.08 -26.50
CA SER A 7 12.25 -34.53 -27.81
C SER A 7 12.37 -33.48 -28.92
N GLN A 8 12.18 -32.20 -28.60
CA GLN A 8 12.13 -31.14 -29.63
C GLN A 8 13.41 -30.36 -29.75
N PHE A 9 14.23 -30.30 -28.68
CA PHE A 9 15.43 -29.44 -28.62
C PHE A 9 16.69 -30.25 -28.34
N SER A 10 16.62 -31.60 -28.32
CA SER A 10 17.75 -32.48 -28.03
C SER A 10 18.49 -32.13 -26.72
N GLY A 11 17.76 -31.59 -25.75
CA GLY A 11 18.30 -31.23 -24.46
C GLY A 11 18.64 -32.43 -23.58
N VAL A 12 19.74 -32.39 -22.88
CA VAL A 12 20.13 -33.41 -21.89
C VAL A 12 19.69 -32.95 -20.50
N VAL A 13 18.75 -33.69 -19.94
CA VAL A 13 18.18 -33.36 -18.60
C VAL A 13 18.99 -34.00 -17.49
N SER A 14 19.39 -33.21 -16.51
CA SER A 14 20.07 -33.65 -15.30
C SER A 14 19.22 -33.35 -14.07
N TRP A 15 18.91 -34.40 -13.30
CA TRP A 15 18.22 -34.29 -12.02
C TRP A 15 19.19 -34.56 -10.85
N SER A 16 19.50 -33.54 -10.08
CA SER A 16 20.25 -33.70 -8.84
C SER A 16 19.76 -32.68 -7.81
N ILE A 17 19.89 -33.01 -6.53
CA ILE A 17 19.46 -32.12 -5.44
C ILE A 17 20.14 -30.75 -5.58
N GLY A 18 19.35 -29.71 -5.83
CA GLY A 18 19.80 -28.33 -6.00
C GLY A 18 20.46 -28.00 -7.36
N ARG A 19 20.44 -28.93 -8.33
CA ARG A 19 21.03 -28.74 -9.66
C ARG A 19 20.17 -29.36 -10.77
N ASN A 20 18.88 -28.99 -10.81
CA ASN A 20 18.02 -29.39 -11.90
C ASN A 20 18.32 -28.51 -13.12
N GLN A 21 18.79 -29.11 -14.21
CA GLN A 21 19.13 -28.38 -15.43
C GLN A 21 18.90 -29.19 -16.69
N VAL A 22 18.74 -28.46 -17.78
CA VAL A 22 18.79 -29.00 -19.14
C VAL A 22 19.94 -28.32 -19.84
N GLU A 23 20.78 -29.10 -20.52
CA GLU A 23 21.87 -28.60 -21.37
C GLU A 23 21.51 -28.87 -22.84
N PHE A 24 21.63 -27.86 -23.69
CA PHE A 24 21.29 -27.94 -25.09
C PHE A 24 22.59 -28.09 -25.96
N PRO A 25 22.44 -28.58 -27.21
CA PRO A 25 23.58 -28.85 -28.10
C PRO A 25 24.46 -27.64 -28.38
N ASP A 26 23.96 -26.43 -28.29
CA ASP A 26 24.69 -25.15 -28.45
C ASP A 26 25.42 -24.71 -27.19
N GLY A 27 25.35 -25.48 -26.10
CA GLY A 27 25.98 -25.18 -24.82
C GLY A 27 25.11 -24.27 -23.91
N SER A 28 23.94 -23.82 -24.38
CA SER A 28 23.01 -23.08 -23.52
C SER A 28 22.40 -23.99 -22.45
N ARG A 29 21.98 -23.41 -21.33
CA ARG A 29 21.45 -24.17 -20.19
C ARG A 29 20.18 -23.51 -19.64
N TRP A 30 19.20 -24.35 -19.34
CA TRP A 30 18.05 -23.99 -18.52
C TRP A 30 18.21 -24.58 -17.14
N ILE A 31 18.25 -23.75 -16.10
CA ILE A 31 18.56 -24.15 -14.72
C ILE A 31 17.36 -23.78 -13.82
N ILE A 32 16.89 -24.74 -13.00
CA ILE A 32 15.81 -24.53 -12.04
C ILE A 32 16.42 -24.56 -10.64
N ARG A 33 16.19 -23.49 -9.87
CA ARG A 33 16.67 -23.35 -8.48
C ARG A 33 15.62 -22.73 -7.58
N ALA A 34 15.71 -23.03 -6.29
CA ALA A 34 14.93 -22.32 -5.28
C ALA A 34 15.40 -20.86 -5.18
N ALA A 35 14.45 -19.93 -5.06
CA ALA A 35 14.71 -18.49 -4.93
C ALA A 35 15.21 -18.15 -3.52
N THR A 36 16.48 -18.38 -3.26
CA THR A 36 17.18 -18.03 -2.03
C THR A 36 18.13 -16.85 -2.25
N PRO A 37 18.61 -16.15 -1.21
CA PRO A 37 19.60 -15.07 -1.36
C PRO A 37 20.90 -15.50 -2.08
N SER A 38 21.25 -16.78 -2.03
CA SER A 38 22.43 -17.35 -2.70
C SER A 38 22.16 -17.98 -4.06
N VAL A 39 20.93 -17.87 -4.60
CA VAL A 39 20.50 -18.57 -5.83
C VAL A 39 21.42 -18.31 -7.03
N GLY A 40 21.96 -17.10 -7.15
CA GLY A 40 22.82 -16.67 -8.25
C GLY A 40 24.32 -16.90 -8.02
N HIS A 41 24.74 -17.45 -6.87
CA HIS A 41 26.16 -17.62 -6.59
C HIS A 41 26.84 -18.53 -7.63
N GLY A 42 27.94 -18.04 -8.19
CA GLY A 42 28.69 -18.74 -9.24
C GLY A 42 28.06 -18.66 -10.63
N MET A 43 27.04 -17.83 -10.83
CA MET A 43 26.43 -17.58 -12.14
C MET A 43 26.77 -16.18 -12.64
N ALA A 44 27.00 -16.07 -13.94
CA ALA A 44 27.24 -14.81 -14.62
C ALA A 44 26.67 -14.89 -16.05
N ALA A 45 26.46 -13.74 -16.68
CA ALA A 45 25.92 -13.61 -18.03
C ALA A 45 24.59 -14.38 -18.23
N VAL A 46 23.70 -14.32 -17.24
CA VAL A 46 22.38 -14.96 -17.35
C VAL A 46 21.49 -14.09 -18.23
N ASP A 47 21.08 -14.61 -19.38
CA ASP A 47 20.29 -13.85 -20.36
C ASP A 47 18.83 -13.72 -19.93
N LEU A 48 18.23 -14.80 -19.40
CA LEU A 48 16.84 -14.82 -18.95
C LEU A 48 16.73 -15.33 -17.52
N ILE A 49 16.07 -14.56 -16.67
CA ILE A 49 15.60 -14.99 -15.36
C ILE A 49 14.09 -15.06 -15.39
N TYR A 50 13.53 -16.20 -15.03
CA TYR A 50 12.10 -16.37 -14.80
C TYR A 50 11.86 -16.62 -13.32
N VAL A 51 11.11 -15.75 -12.68
CA VAL A 51 10.70 -15.86 -11.27
C VAL A 51 9.22 -16.15 -11.22
N ASP A 52 8.87 -17.31 -10.74
CA ASP A 52 7.48 -17.68 -10.50
C ASP A 52 7.12 -17.48 -9.03
N GLU A 53 5.84 -17.22 -8.77
CA GLU A 53 5.30 -16.96 -7.44
C GLU A 53 6.08 -15.87 -6.68
N LEU A 54 6.28 -14.73 -7.35
CA LEU A 54 7.03 -13.60 -6.79
C LEU A 54 6.51 -13.15 -5.42
N TRP A 55 5.23 -13.38 -5.11
CA TRP A 55 4.64 -13.06 -3.81
C TRP A 55 5.37 -13.73 -2.63
N ALA A 56 5.98 -14.90 -2.86
CA ALA A 56 6.71 -15.66 -1.84
C ALA A 56 8.23 -15.43 -1.86
N VAL A 57 8.75 -14.63 -2.80
CA VAL A 57 10.20 -14.43 -2.99
C VAL A 57 10.68 -13.23 -2.18
N SER A 58 11.78 -13.42 -1.44
CA SER A 58 12.37 -12.34 -0.63
C SER A 58 13.11 -11.30 -1.48
N SER A 59 13.19 -10.07 -0.95
CA SER A 59 13.95 -8.98 -1.61
C SER A 59 15.41 -9.34 -1.83
N ASP A 60 16.03 -10.03 -0.89
CA ASP A 60 17.44 -10.44 -1.00
C ASP A 60 17.67 -11.48 -2.11
N ALA A 61 16.71 -12.40 -2.31
CA ALA A 61 16.80 -13.36 -3.42
C ALA A 61 16.80 -12.66 -4.78
N VAL A 62 16.00 -11.62 -4.97
CA VAL A 62 15.95 -10.85 -6.21
C VAL A 62 17.17 -9.93 -6.32
N SER A 63 17.39 -9.06 -5.34
CA SER A 63 18.36 -7.96 -5.43
C SER A 63 19.82 -8.40 -5.24
N LEU A 64 20.08 -9.38 -4.38
CA LEU A 64 21.42 -9.89 -4.09
C LEU A 64 21.71 -11.20 -4.82
N GLY A 65 20.69 -12.05 -5.00
CA GLY A 65 20.85 -13.35 -5.65
C GLY A 65 20.75 -13.28 -7.18
N LEU A 66 19.63 -12.83 -7.72
CA LEU A 66 19.33 -12.93 -9.15
C LEU A 66 19.86 -11.76 -9.99
N MET A 67 19.52 -10.52 -9.67
CA MET A 67 19.88 -9.36 -10.49
C MET A 67 21.38 -9.24 -10.80
N PRO A 68 22.31 -9.51 -9.87
CA PRO A 68 23.73 -9.42 -10.16
C PRO A 68 24.22 -10.37 -11.25
N THR A 69 23.55 -11.52 -11.46
CA THR A 69 23.93 -12.53 -12.46
C THR A 69 23.76 -12.04 -13.89
N GLN A 70 22.94 -11.02 -14.11
CA GLN A 70 22.64 -10.45 -15.43
C GLN A 70 23.57 -9.30 -15.84
N ARG A 71 24.45 -8.83 -14.96
CA ARG A 71 25.26 -7.62 -15.21
C ARG A 71 26.14 -7.69 -16.44
N THR A 72 26.57 -8.89 -16.83
CA THR A 72 27.46 -9.13 -17.97
C THR A 72 26.74 -9.72 -19.19
N ALA A 73 25.41 -9.96 -19.10
CA ALA A 73 24.61 -10.40 -20.22
C ALA A 73 24.42 -9.25 -21.24
N GLN A 74 24.40 -9.59 -22.53
CA GLN A 74 24.24 -8.58 -23.60
C GLN A 74 22.82 -8.02 -23.67
N SER A 75 21.82 -8.86 -23.47
CA SER A 75 20.40 -8.47 -23.53
C SER A 75 19.62 -9.12 -22.38
N PRO A 76 19.88 -8.72 -21.14
CA PRO A 76 19.27 -9.35 -19.98
C PRO A 76 17.76 -9.10 -19.94
N MET A 77 17.02 -10.15 -19.63
CA MET A 77 15.57 -10.08 -19.39
C MET A 77 15.24 -10.76 -18.06
N MET A 78 14.42 -10.10 -17.26
CA MET A 78 13.82 -10.71 -16.08
C MET A 78 12.30 -10.74 -16.26
N PHE A 79 11.73 -11.93 -16.19
CA PHE A 79 10.31 -12.18 -16.30
C PHE A 79 9.80 -12.68 -14.96
N MET A 80 8.79 -12.03 -14.41
CA MET A 80 8.25 -12.34 -13.09
C MET A 80 6.74 -12.55 -13.20
N THR A 81 6.27 -13.65 -12.64
CA THR A 81 4.83 -13.99 -12.56
C THR A 81 4.42 -14.21 -11.12
N SER A 82 3.17 -13.91 -10.82
CA SER A 82 2.63 -14.11 -9.47
C SER A 82 1.12 -14.01 -9.46
N THR A 83 0.48 -14.71 -8.54
CA THR A 83 -0.82 -14.31 -8.02
C THR A 83 -0.65 -13.13 -7.04
N ALA A 84 -1.76 -12.54 -6.58
CA ALA A 84 -1.71 -11.46 -5.60
C ALA A 84 -0.94 -11.89 -4.34
N GLY A 85 -0.25 -10.94 -3.77
CA GLY A 85 0.46 -11.12 -2.51
C GLY A 85 -0.37 -10.70 -1.30
N ASP A 86 0.31 -10.68 -0.17
CA ASP A 86 -0.16 -10.15 1.10
C ASP A 86 0.86 -9.19 1.71
N GLU A 87 0.68 -8.82 2.97
CA GLU A 87 1.57 -7.90 3.69
C GLU A 87 3.03 -8.35 3.77
N SER A 88 3.30 -9.65 3.65
CA SER A 88 4.66 -10.22 3.68
C SER A 88 5.36 -10.16 2.32
N SER A 89 4.62 -9.91 1.24
CA SER A 89 5.11 -9.92 -0.15
C SER A 89 5.83 -8.61 -0.54
N VAL A 90 6.79 -8.18 0.29
CA VAL A 90 7.45 -6.86 0.21
C VAL A 90 8.11 -6.62 -1.16
N GLU A 91 8.80 -7.63 -1.72
CA GLU A 91 9.46 -7.48 -3.02
C GLU A 91 8.45 -7.31 -4.14
N PHE A 92 7.40 -8.12 -4.14
CA PHE A 92 6.35 -8.02 -5.14
C PHE A 92 5.62 -6.67 -5.07
N GLN A 93 5.36 -6.14 -3.87
CA GLN A 93 4.75 -4.82 -3.71
C GLN A 93 5.59 -3.72 -4.36
N LYS A 94 6.92 -3.73 -4.19
CA LYS A 94 7.83 -2.75 -4.83
C LYS A 94 7.71 -2.78 -6.36
N TRP A 95 7.74 -3.98 -6.94
CA TRP A 95 7.62 -4.14 -8.40
C TRP A 95 6.25 -3.72 -8.91
N ARG A 96 5.18 -4.09 -8.19
CA ARG A 96 3.81 -3.66 -8.53
C ARG A 96 3.66 -2.13 -8.48
N GLU A 97 4.13 -1.50 -7.42
CA GLU A 97 4.09 -0.03 -7.29
C GLU A 97 4.89 0.68 -8.39
N GLN A 98 6.02 0.12 -8.77
CA GLN A 98 6.81 0.65 -9.88
C GLN A 98 6.06 0.50 -11.21
N GLY A 99 5.42 -0.65 -11.45
CA GLY A 99 4.61 -0.90 -12.63
C GLY A 99 3.42 0.07 -12.74
N LEU A 100 2.67 0.26 -11.67
CA LEU A 100 1.56 1.20 -11.62
C LEU A 100 2.01 2.65 -11.86
N ARG A 101 3.13 3.07 -11.27
CA ARG A 101 3.70 4.42 -11.52
C ARG A 101 4.08 4.64 -12.98
N ILE A 102 4.59 3.60 -13.65
CA ILE A 102 4.94 3.70 -15.09
C ILE A 102 3.67 3.86 -15.93
N ILE A 103 2.64 3.09 -15.64
CA ILE A 103 1.33 3.20 -16.31
C ILE A 103 0.76 4.62 -16.13
N ASP A 104 0.70 5.11 -14.89
CA ASP A 104 0.15 6.43 -14.56
C ASP A 104 0.95 7.57 -15.20
N SER A 105 2.27 7.44 -15.25
CA SER A 105 3.14 8.47 -15.85
C SER A 105 3.07 8.53 -17.37
N LYS A 106 2.52 7.50 -18.02
CA LYS A 106 2.49 7.33 -19.50
C LYS A 106 3.87 7.44 -20.16
N LYS A 107 4.94 7.27 -19.40
CA LYS A 107 6.32 7.32 -19.90
C LYS A 107 6.75 5.93 -20.35
N ARG A 108 7.47 5.86 -21.46
CA ARG A 108 8.13 4.61 -21.88
C ARG A 108 9.24 4.27 -20.89
N GLY A 109 9.28 3.02 -20.44
CA GLY A 109 10.28 2.49 -19.53
C GLY A 109 10.77 1.12 -20.00
N LYS A 110 11.70 0.54 -19.24
CA LYS A 110 12.22 -0.83 -19.47
C LYS A 110 11.42 -1.89 -18.71
N LEU A 111 10.36 -1.52 -18.03
CA LEU A 111 9.45 -2.41 -17.31
C LEU A 111 8.13 -2.47 -18.06
N TYR A 112 7.71 -3.68 -18.40
CA TYR A 112 6.34 -4.00 -18.80
C TYR A 112 5.61 -4.54 -17.57
N PHE A 113 4.40 -4.07 -17.32
CA PHE A 113 3.56 -4.53 -16.22
C PHE A 113 2.15 -4.80 -16.71
N ALA A 114 1.62 -5.97 -16.38
CA ALA A 114 0.23 -6.34 -16.62
C ALA A 114 -0.37 -6.96 -15.35
N GLU A 115 -1.55 -6.53 -14.96
CA GLU A 115 -2.29 -7.05 -13.81
C GLU A 115 -3.72 -7.39 -14.23
N TYR A 116 -4.13 -8.61 -13.96
CA TYR A 116 -5.50 -9.10 -14.13
C TYR A 116 -6.12 -9.24 -12.75
N SER A 117 -6.86 -8.23 -12.33
CA SER A 117 -7.53 -8.20 -11.03
C SER A 117 -8.82 -7.39 -11.13
N PRO A 118 -9.85 -7.69 -10.33
CA PRO A 118 -11.05 -6.86 -10.29
C PRO A 118 -10.75 -5.51 -9.63
N LYS A 119 -11.58 -4.51 -9.93
CA LYS A 119 -11.56 -3.24 -9.19
C LYS A 119 -11.94 -3.50 -7.73
N ASN A 120 -11.39 -2.72 -6.81
CA ASN A 120 -11.68 -2.84 -5.37
C ASN A 120 -13.17 -2.63 -5.02
N THR A 121 -13.94 -2.02 -5.91
CA THR A 121 -15.39 -1.78 -5.77
C THR A 121 -16.25 -2.99 -6.16
N VAL A 122 -15.66 -4.00 -6.79
CA VAL A 122 -16.37 -5.21 -7.22
C VAL A 122 -16.29 -6.25 -6.11
N ASP A 123 -17.42 -6.91 -5.81
CA ASP A 123 -17.44 -8.00 -4.85
C ASP A 123 -16.52 -9.14 -5.32
N PRO A 124 -15.49 -9.51 -4.56
CA PRO A 124 -14.57 -10.59 -4.95
C PRO A 124 -15.25 -11.96 -5.09
N MET A 125 -16.44 -12.13 -4.54
CA MET A 125 -17.22 -13.36 -4.66
C MET A 125 -18.14 -13.36 -5.88
N SER A 126 -18.11 -12.31 -6.71
CA SER A 126 -18.92 -12.22 -7.93
C SER A 126 -18.25 -12.85 -9.14
N VAL A 127 -19.06 -13.36 -10.06
CA VAL A 127 -18.59 -13.87 -11.37
C VAL A 127 -17.86 -12.79 -12.18
N GLU A 128 -18.27 -11.52 -12.04
CA GLU A 128 -17.59 -10.37 -12.65
C GLU A 128 -16.14 -10.26 -12.19
N ALA A 129 -15.90 -10.41 -10.89
CA ALA A 129 -14.54 -10.39 -10.32
C ALA A 129 -13.69 -11.56 -10.85
N TRP A 130 -14.28 -12.74 -10.96
CA TRP A 130 -13.58 -13.93 -11.45
C TRP A 130 -13.15 -13.80 -12.91
N HIS A 131 -14.02 -13.27 -13.78
CA HIS A 131 -13.66 -12.97 -15.17
C HIS A 131 -12.56 -11.91 -15.30
N ALA A 132 -12.59 -10.88 -14.45
CA ALA A 132 -11.56 -9.84 -14.45
C ALA A 132 -10.18 -10.38 -14.03
N ALA A 133 -10.16 -11.34 -13.10
CA ALA A 133 -8.94 -11.95 -12.59
C ALA A 133 -8.38 -13.06 -13.49
N ASN A 134 -9.24 -13.77 -14.22
CA ASN A 134 -8.86 -14.99 -14.94
C ASN A 134 -9.21 -14.91 -16.44
N PRO A 135 -8.34 -14.35 -17.28
CA PRO A 135 -8.54 -14.34 -18.73
C PRO A 135 -8.67 -15.76 -19.32
N ALA A 136 -8.18 -16.78 -18.63
CA ALA A 136 -8.29 -18.20 -19.01
C ALA A 136 -9.75 -18.73 -18.99
N ILE A 137 -10.67 -18.10 -18.28
CA ILE A 137 -12.11 -18.43 -18.33
C ILE A 137 -12.63 -18.16 -19.75
N ASN A 138 -12.32 -17.02 -20.32
CA ASN A 138 -12.74 -16.64 -21.66
C ASN A 138 -12.11 -17.52 -22.74
N GLY A 139 -10.92 -18.09 -22.46
CA GLY A 139 -10.24 -19.07 -23.31
C GLY A 139 -10.72 -20.50 -23.12
N GLY A 140 -11.65 -20.78 -22.21
CA GLY A 140 -12.19 -22.12 -21.93
C GLY A 140 -11.22 -23.06 -21.20
N THR A 141 -10.10 -22.54 -20.65
CA THR A 141 -9.12 -23.38 -19.93
C THR A 141 -9.51 -23.56 -18.45
N ILE A 142 -10.20 -22.58 -17.86
CA ILE A 142 -10.77 -22.65 -16.51
C ILE A 142 -12.28 -22.55 -16.61
N SER A 143 -13.02 -23.48 -15.98
CA SER A 143 -14.47 -23.41 -15.92
C SER A 143 -14.93 -22.59 -14.71
N LEU A 144 -16.08 -21.93 -14.82
CA LEU A 144 -16.71 -21.21 -13.70
C LEU A 144 -17.08 -22.15 -12.56
N GLU A 145 -17.50 -23.38 -12.85
CA GLU A 145 -17.85 -24.39 -11.85
C GLU A 145 -16.69 -24.71 -10.90
N VAL A 146 -15.46 -24.71 -11.42
CA VAL A 146 -14.25 -24.91 -10.58
C VAL A 146 -14.09 -23.74 -9.62
N LEU A 147 -14.25 -22.50 -10.09
CA LEU A 147 -14.14 -21.32 -9.25
C LEU A 147 -15.28 -21.20 -8.23
N GLU A 148 -16.48 -21.61 -8.60
CA GLU A 148 -17.62 -21.71 -7.68
C GLU A 148 -17.29 -22.69 -6.53
N ALA A 149 -16.82 -23.89 -6.85
CA ALA A 149 -16.42 -24.88 -5.85
C ALA A 149 -15.25 -24.40 -4.97
N GLU A 150 -14.26 -23.67 -5.52
CA GLU A 150 -13.19 -23.06 -4.75
C GLU A 150 -13.71 -21.94 -3.82
N SER A 151 -14.69 -21.17 -4.26
CA SER A 151 -15.26 -20.05 -3.49
C SER A 151 -16.01 -20.51 -2.24
N GLU A 152 -16.52 -21.73 -2.22
CA GLU A 152 -17.22 -22.35 -1.09
C GLU A 152 -16.27 -22.85 0.01
N GLN A 153 -14.95 -22.88 -0.24
CA GLN A 153 -13.99 -23.33 0.74
C GLN A 153 -13.96 -22.42 1.99
N PRO A 154 -13.67 -22.99 3.18
CA PRO A 154 -13.64 -22.21 4.42
C PRO A 154 -12.64 -21.05 4.42
N ASN A 155 -11.53 -21.18 3.65
CA ASN A 155 -10.49 -20.16 3.58
C ASN A 155 -10.75 -19.15 2.44
N ARG A 156 -11.73 -18.29 2.64
CA ARG A 156 -12.06 -17.21 1.70
C ARG A 156 -10.87 -16.31 1.32
N ALA A 157 -9.99 -16.06 2.28
CA ALA A 157 -8.83 -15.21 2.05
C ALA A 157 -7.88 -15.84 1.02
N ALA A 158 -7.64 -17.15 1.10
CA ALA A 158 -6.85 -17.86 0.11
C ALA A 158 -7.47 -17.78 -1.28
N PHE A 159 -8.78 -18.02 -1.42
CA PHE A 159 -9.50 -17.90 -2.68
C PHE A 159 -9.38 -16.50 -3.28
N ILE A 160 -9.65 -15.45 -2.49
CA ILE A 160 -9.56 -14.07 -2.96
C ILE A 160 -8.15 -13.73 -3.47
N ARG A 161 -7.10 -14.19 -2.78
CA ARG A 161 -5.73 -13.97 -3.18
C ARG A 161 -5.33 -14.77 -4.43
N SER A 162 -5.59 -16.08 -4.43
CA SER A 162 -5.08 -16.99 -5.48
C SER A 162 -5.94 -17.03 -6.73
N SER A 163 -7.27 -17.01 -6.59
CA SER A 163 -8.20 -17.22 -7.70
C SER A 163 -8.87 -15.94 -8.19
N VAL A 164 -8.99 -14.92 -7.32
CA VAL A 164 -9.50 -13.58 -7.69
C VAL A 164 -8.36 -12.57 -7.91
N ASN A 165 -7.12 -12.97 -7.63
CA ASN A 165 -5.93 -12.14 -7.80
C ASN A 165 -6.08 -10.75 -7.15
N GLN A 166 -6.77 -10.69 -6.01
CA GLN A 166 -6.96 -9.46 -5.27
C GLN A 166 -6.04 -9.42 -4.05
N TRP A 167 -5.33 -8.32 -3.91
CA TRP A 167 -4.47 -8.09 -2.75
C TRP A 167 -5.31 -8.10 -1.48
N LEU A 168 -4.98 -9.00 -0.58
CA LEU A 168 -5.57 -8.98 0.74
C LEU A 168 -4.94 -7.81 1.51
N ALA A 169 -5.76 -6.82 1.82
CA ALA A 169 -5.48 -6.04 3.01
C ALA A 169 -5.37 -7.06 4.15
N SER A 170 -4.29 -6.99 4.93
CA SER A 170 -3.98 -7.90 6.02
C SER A 170 -5.24 -8.48 6.67
N SER A 171 -5.24 -9.76 7.03
CA SER A 171 -6.31 -10.33 7.88
C SER A 171 -6.48 -9.55 9.19
N GLN A 172 -5.56 -8.64 9.49
CA GLN A 172 -5.56 -7.65 10.56
C GLN A 172 -5.74 -6.21 10.03
N GLY A 173 -6.19 -6.03 8.80
CA GLY A 173 -6.46 -4.72 8.21
C GLY A 173 -7.30 -3.86 9.14
N TRP A 174 -6.90 -2.59 9.32
CA TRP A 174 -7.60 -1.65 10.17
C TRP A 174 -9.05 -1.41 9.71
N ILE A 175 -9.24 -1.23 8.40
CA ILE A 175 -10.54 -1.02 7.75
C ILE A 175 -10.75 -2.14 6.71
N MET A 176 -11.95 -2.72 6.71
CA MET A 176 -12.31 -3.75 5.74
C MET A 176 -12.35 -3.18 4.31
N PRO A 177 -11.94 -3.96 3.29
CA PRO A 177 -12.06 -3.55 1.90
C PRO A 177 -13.48 -3.09 1.55
N GLY A 178 -13.58 -2.05 0.72
CA GLY A 178 -14.85 -1.48 0.27
C GLY A 178 -15.53 -0.50 1.26
N VAL A 179 -15.27 -0.62 2.56
CA VAL A 179 -15.85 0.30 3.56
C VAL A 179 -15.35 1.72 3.34
N TRP A 180 -14.05 1.89 3.09
CA TRP A 180 -13.47 3.20 2.80
C TRP A 180 -14.00 3.78 1.49
N ASP A 181 -14.01 3.00 0.43
CA ASP A 181 -14.38 3.47 -0.91
C ASP A 181 -15.84 3.97 -0.98
N ALA A 182 -16.73 3.38 -0.17
CA ALA A 182 -18.13 3.80 -0.06
C ALA A 182 -18.32 5.19 0.58
N LEU A 183 -17.28 5.79 1.15
CA LEU A 183 -17.33 7.09 1.82
C LEU A 183 -16.86 8.25 0.93
N ALA A 184 -16.56 7.98 -0.34
CA ALA A 184 -16.13 9.01 -1.28
C ALA A 184 -17.26 10.03 -1.53
N THR A 185 -16.88 11.32 -1.63
CA THR A 185 -17.80 12.42 -1.94
C THR A 185 -17.16 13.37 -2.94
N THR A 186 -18.00 14.04 -3.72
CA THR A 186 -17.60 15.15 -4.60
C THR A 186 -17.88 16.52 -3.97
N ASP A 187 -18.42 16.54 -2.74
CA ASP A 187 -18.68 17.77 -2.04
C ASP A 187 -17.39 18.56 -1.78
N PRO A 188 -17.43 19.90 -1.90
CA PRO A 188 -16.26 20.73 -1.61
C PRO A 188 -15.83 20.61 -0.15
N MET A 189 -14.50 20.61 0.08
CA MET A 189 -13.94 20.56 1.42
C MET A 189 -14.38 21.80 2.23
N PRO A 190 -14.94 21.63 3.44
CA PRO A 190 -15.29 22.76 4.29
C PRO A 190 -14.08 23.59 4.70
N ASN A 191 -14.30 24.87 5.00
CA ASN A 191 -13.25 25.75 5.52
C ASN A 191 -12.87 25.39 6.97
N GLY A 192 -11.66 25.74 7.39
CA GLY A 192 -11.17 25.52 8.75
C GLY A 192 -10.91 24.05 9.08
N GLY A 193 -11.16 23.67 10.32
CA GLY A 193 -11.03 22.30 10.79
C GLY A 193 -9.68 21.98 11.42
N VAL A 194 -9.07 20.88 11.01
CA VAL A 194 -7.82 20.32 11.57
C VAL A 194 -6.88 19.94 10.46
N LEU A 195 -5.64 20.38 10.53
CA LEU A 195 -4.53 19.92 9.69
C LEU A 195 -3.59 19.08 10.55
N ALA A 196 -3.38 17.82 10.21
CA ALA A 196 -2.35 16.98 10.82
C ALA A 196 -1.18 16.79 9.85
N VAL A 197 0.03 16.99 10.37
CA VAL A 197 1.26 16.89 9.59
C VAL A 197 2.15 15.83 10.20
N GLU A 198 2.60 14.90 9.35
CA GLU A 198 3.51 13.83 9.71
C GLU A 198 4.64 13.70 8.68
N VAL A 199 5.74 13.12 9.12
CA VAL A 199 6.91 12.80 8.29
C VAL A 199 6.93 11.30 8.02
N SER A 200 7.31 10.88 6.83
CA SER A 200 7.48 9.46 6.51
C SER A 200 8.59 8.83 7.37
N GLN A 201 8.52 7.51 7.57
CA GLN A 201 9.47 6.80 8.42
C GLN A 201 10.93 6.90 7.95
N ASP A 202 11.14 7.07 6.64
CA ASP A 202 12.44 7.29 6.00
C ASP A 202 12.82 8.78 5.89
N GLU A 203 12.02 9.66 6.48
CA GLU A 203 12.16 11.12 6.48
C GLU A 203 12.23 11.75 5.06
N SER A 204 11.85 11.00 4.04
CA SER A 204 11.91 11.45 2.64
C SER A 204 10.70 12.29 2.22
N ARG A 205 9.62 12.27 3.01
CA ARG A 205 8.37 12.96 2.65
C ARG A 205 7.66 13.54 3.86
N TYR A 206 7.05 14.70 3.65
CA TYR A 206 6.21 15.40 4.59
C TYR A 206 4.79 15.41 4.06
N ILE A 207 3.84 14.95 4.85
CA ILE A 207 2.45 14.84 4.43
C ILE A 207 1.54 15.67 5.34
N GLY A 208 0.54 16.31 4.74
CA GLY A 208 -0.52 17.01 5.45
C GLY A 208 -1.88 16.42 5.11
N LEU A 209 -2.64 16.03 6.13
CA LEU A 209 -4.03 15.62 6.01
C LEU A 209 -4.92 16.66 6.69
N ARG A 210 -5.88 17.20 5.95
CA ARG A 210 -6.86 18.14 6.48
C ARG A 210 -8.21 17.47 6.67
N GLY A 211 -8.93 17.82 7.74
CA GLY A 211 -10.30 17.38 7.96
C GLY A 211 -11.14 18.44 8.65
N ALA A 212 -12.39 18.54 8.25
CA ALA A 212 -13.37 19.47 8.82
C ALA A 212 -14.76 18.83 8.86
N MET A 213 -15.59 19.23 9.81
CA MET A 213 -16.99 18.80 9.87
C MET A 213 -17.78 19.48 8.76
N ASN A 214 -18.46 18.68 7.93
CA ASN A 214 -19.36 19.18 6.91
C ASN A 214 -20.78 19.43 7.44
N GLN A 215 -21.64 20.01 6.62
CA GLN A 215 -23.02 20.32 6.96
C GLN A 215 -23.88 19.09 7.31
N PHE A 216 -23.45 17.90 6.93
CA PHE A 216 -24.13 16.64 7.22
C PHE A 216 -23.62 15.97 8.50
N GLY A 217 -22.76 16.64 9.27
CA GLY A 217 -22.20 16.11 10.51
C GLY A 217 -21.14 15.02 10.28
N LYS A 218 -20.57 14.91 9.07
CA LYS A 218 -19.47 14.00 8.78
C LYS A 218 -18.13 14.74 8.81
N CYS A 219 -17.09 14.06 9.28
CA CYS A 219 -15.72 14.55 9.16
C CYS A 219 -15.24 14.31 7.71
N GLN A 220 -15.20 15.37 6.90
CA GLN A 220 -14.69 15.31 5.54
C GLN A 220 -13.18 15.52 5.57
N VAL A 221 -12.43 14.66 4.85
CA VAL A 221 -10.97 14.66 4.85
C VAL A 221 -10.39 14.73 3.43
N THR A 222 -9.25 15.38 3.30
CA THR A 222 -8.49 15.49 2.05
C THR A 222 -6.99 15.51 2.33
N VAL A 223 -6.19 15.02 1.39
CA VAL A 223 -4.72 15.17 1.42
C VAL A 223 -4.40 16.62 1.05
N ALA A 224 -4.00 17.42 2.03
CA ALA A 224 -3.71 18.84 1.84
C ALA A 224 -2.42 19.03 1.02
N PHE A 225 -1.38 18.25 1.33
CA PHE A 225 -0.13 18.29 0.59
C PHE A 225 0.73 17.03 0.83
N VAL A 226 1.67 16.81 -0.12
CA VAL A 226 2.82 15.92 0.01
C VAL A 226 4.04 16.72 -0.45
N LYS A 227 5.09 16.79 0.38
CA LYS A 227 6.31 17.58 0.12
C LYS A 227 7.55 16.75 0.40
N ASP A 228 8.59 16.98 -0.38
CA ASP A 228 9.87 16.25 -0.27
C ASP A 228 10.88 17.00 0.59
N THR A 229 10.62 18.29 0.88
CA THR A 229 11.52 19.11 1.72
C THR A 229 10.78 19.73 2.90
N LEU A 230 11.50 19.92 4.00
CA LEU A 230 10.97 20.58 5.20
C LEU A 230 10.52 22.02 4.89
N GLN A 231 11.27 22.75 4.06
CA GLN A 231 10.95 24.13 3.71
C GLN A 231 9.62 24.23 2.95
N ASP A 232 9.39 23.35 1.98
CA ASP A 232 8.13 23.29 1.23
C ASP A 232 6.97 22.86 2.14
N CYS A 233 7.24 21.95 3.08
CA CYS A 233 6.27 21.53 4.09
C CYS A 233 5.84 22.72 4.95
N ILE A 234 6.77 23.50 5.49
CA ILE A 234 6.49 24.68 6.30
C ILE A 234 5.66 25.69 5.49
N THR A 235 6.05 25.95 4.24
CA THR A 235 5.30 26.85 3.35
C THR A 235 3.88 26.36 3.11
N ALA A 236 3.69 25.04 2.90
CA ALA A 236 2.37 24.44 2.75
C ALA A 236 1.52 24.57 4.03
N ILE A 237 2.10 24.30 5.20
CA ILE A 237 1.43 24.49 6.49
C ILE A 237 0.95 25.92 6.64
N GLU A 238 1.82 26.92 6.39
CA GLU A 238 1.46 28.33 6.50
C GLU A 238 0.29 28.73 5.61
N ASN A 239 0.21 28.17 4.41
CA ASN A 239 -0.90 28.40 3.51
C ASN A 239 -2.20 27.78 4.03
N GLU A 240 -2.17 26.53 4.52
CA GLU A 240 -3.34 25.82 5.03
C GLU A 240 -3.89 26.42 6.33
N VAL A 241 -3.05 27.00 7.19
CA VAL A 241 -3.48 27.60 8.46
C VAL A 241 -3.66 29.11 8.41
N ARG A 242 -3.64 29.70 7.22
CA ARG A 242 -3.78 31.16 7.03
C ARG A 242 -5.08 31.69 7.61
N ASP A 243 -6.14 30.93 7.52
CA ASP A 243 -7.50 31.31 7.95
C ASP A 243 -7.73 31.30 9.47
N GLN A 244 -6.77 31.14 10.32
CA GLN A 244 -6.83 31.07 11.78
C GLN A 244 -7.88 30.09 12.37
N THR A 245 -8.79 29.55 11.58
CA THR A 245 -9.82 28.60 12.03
C THR A 245 -9.33 27.15 11.96
N THR A 246 -8.23 26.90 11.24
CA THR A 246 -7.61 25.60 11.12
C THR A 246 -6.66 25.35 12.30
N ARG A 247 -6.92 24.29 13.08
CA ARG A 247 -6.02 23.81 14.15
C ARG A 247 -4.90 22.99 13.54
N LEU A 248 -3.66 23.21 14.01
CA LEU A 248 -2.48 22.51 13.53
C LEU A 248 -2.06 21.41 14.50
N LEU A 249 -1.94 20.17 14.00
CA LEU A 249 -1.39 19.02 14.71
C LEU A 249 -0.06 18.65 14.06
N VAL A 250 0.98 18.49 14.86
CA VAL A 250 2.34 18.12 14.38
C VAL A 250 2.87 16.97 15.20
N THR A 251 3.66 16.11 14.58
CA THR A 251 4.38 15.06 15.30
C THR A 251 5.62 15.61 16.01
N PRO A 252 6.09 14.95 17.09
CA PRO A 252 7.28 15.40 17.82
C PRO A 252 8.52 15.59 16.94
N THR A 253 8.64 14.80 15.88
CA THR A 253 9.75 14.90 14.91
C THR A 253 9.82 16.28 14.23
N LEU A 254 8.67 16.94 14.05
CA LEU A 254 8.59 18.25 13.40
C LEU A 254 8.55 19.41 14.37
N GLU A 255 8.33 19.15 15.65
CA GLU A 255 8.11 20.19 16.69
C GLU A 255 9.19 21.26 16.70
N LEU A 256 10.45 20.85 16.80
CA LEU A 256 11.60 21.76 16.89
C LEU A 256 11.90 22.49 15.57
N SER A 257 11.37 22.01 14.47
CA SER A 257 11.56 22.61 13.14
C SER A 257 10.50 23.64 12.79
N MET A 258 9.46 23.79 13.62
CA MET A 258 8.37 24.72 13.33
C MET A 258 8.75 26.18 13.61
N PRO A 259 8.41 27.12 12.72
CA PRO A 259 8.60 28.54 12.93
C PRO A 259 7.89 29.03 14.20
N ALA A 260 8.50 29.97 14.93
CA ALA A 260 7.97 30.50 16.19
C ALA A 260 6.49 30.97 16.08
N LYS A 261 6.10 31.54 14.93
CA LYS A 261 4.71 31.97 14.67
C LYS A 261 3.68 30.84 14.64
N LEU A 262 4.09 29.60 14.41
CA LEU A 262 3.22 28.43 14.40
C LEU A 262 3.19 27.71 15.75
N VAL A 263 4.20 27.86 16.59
CA VAL A 263 4.35 27.17 17.88
C VAL A 263 3.12 27.37 18.79
N SER A 264 2.62 28.60 18.88
CA SER A 264 1.44 28.92 19.72
C SER A 264 0.11 28.31 19.19
N ARG A 265 0.08 27.88 17.95
CA ARG A 265 -1.11 27.33 17.26
C ARG A 265 -1.06 25.83 17.07
N MET A 266 0.08 25.21 17.30
CA MET A 266 0.25 23.79 17.11
C MET A 266 -0.05 22.98 18.38
N GLN A 267 -0.55 21.78 18.18
CA GLN A 267 -0.67 20.74 19.20
C GLN A 267 0.18 19.55 18.79
N ILE A 268 0.99 19.04 19.71
CA ILE A 268 1.79 17.85 19.46
C ILE A 268 0.92 16.62 19.59
N VAL A 269 0.99 15.73 18.59
CA VAL A 269 0.30 14.42 18.54
C VAL A 269 1.29 13.34 18.19
N GLY A 270 1.11 12.16 18.74
CA GLY A 270 2.02 11.04 18.52
C GLY A 270 1.38 9.70 18.83
N ASN A 271 2.20 8.72 19.19
CA ASN A 271 1.75 7.36 19.48
C ASN A 271 0.73 7.28 20.63
N ARG A 272 0.83 8.16 21.63
CA ARG A 272 -0.11 8.22 22.76
C ARG A 272 -1.52 8.53 22.27
N GLU A 273 -1.64 9.53 21.41
CA GLU A 273 -2.90 9.97 20.80
C GLU A 273 -3.40 8.92 19.82
N LEU A 274 -2.50 8.28 19.07
CA LEU A 274 -2.84 7.21 18.14
C LEU A 274 -3.47 6.02 18.89
N ILE A 275 -2.86 5.54 19.97
CA ILE A 275 -3.41 4.46 20.83
C ILE A 275 -4.81 4.84 21.33
N ARG A 276 -5.01 6.09 21.71
CA ARG A 276 -6.30 6.57 22.27
C ARG A 276 -7.39 6.71 21.23
N TRP A 277 -7.03 7.06 19.97
CA TRP A 277 -8.01 7.49 18.97
C TRP A 277 -8.20 6.55 17.80
N THR A 278 -7.38 5.52 17.65
CA THR A 278 -7.51 4.55 16.54
C THR A 278 -8.87 3.86 16.51
N SER A 279 -9.36 3.39 17.65
CA SER A 279 -10.69 2.75 17.74
C SER A 279 -11.82 3.72 17.47
N LEU A 280 -11.71 4.97 17.95
CA LEU A 280 -12.69 6.02 17.69
C LEU A 280 -12.76 6.32 16.18
N ALA A 281 -11.61 6.50 15.54
CA ALA A 281 -11.56 6.77 14.11
C ALA A 281 -12.11 5.59 13.28
N ARG A 282 -11.76 4.35 13.67
CA ARG A 282 -12.30 3.15 13.03
C ARG A 282 -13.83 3.10 13.11
N ASN A 283 -14.39 3.36 14.28
CA ASN A 283 -15.83 3.35 14.47
C ASN A 283 -16.51 4.44 13.65
N ALA A 284 -15.95 5.66 13.62
CA ALA A 284 -16.49 6.75 12.79
C ALA A 284 -16.50 6.40 11.29
N ILE A 285 -15.46 5.70 10.79
CA ILE A 285 -15.40 5.22 9.41
C ILE A 285 -16.49 4.16 9.16
N ILE A 286 -16.61 3.15 10.03
CA ILE A 286 -17.60 2.06 9.89
C ILE A 286 -19.03 2.61 9.98
N GLU A 287 -19.28 3.61 10.81
CA GLU A 287 -20.58 4.26 10.99
C GLU A 287 -20.92 5.27 9.89
N GLY A 288 -20.07 5.44 8.88
CA GLY A 288 -20.29 6.39 7.78
C GLY A 288 -20.24 7.86 8.19
N LYS A 289 -19.59 8.19 9.32
CA LYS A 289 -19.39 9.55 9.84
C LYS A 289 -18.17 10.27 9.27
N VAL A 290 -17.52 9.66 8.29
CA VAL A 290 -16.39 10.20 7.55
C VAL A 290 -16.76 10.32 6.08
N ALA A 291 -16.18 11.29 5.38
CA ALA A 291 -16.24 11.43 3.93
C ALA A 291 -14.85 11.82 3.40
N HIS A 292 -14.53 11.48 2.16
CA HIS A 292 -13.23 11.82 1.55
C HIS A 292 -13.38 12.14 0.06
N ASP A 293 -12.39 12.82 -0.49
CA ASP A 293 -12.34 13.30 -1.89
C ASP A 293 -11.96 12.24 -2.92
N GLY A 294 -11.83 10.96 -2.54
CA GLY A 294 -11.41 9.88 -3.42
C GLY A 294 -9.90 9.82 -3.67
N SER A 295 -9.08 10.52 -2.88
CA SER A 295 -7.61 10.46 -2.99
C SER A 295 -7.09 9.02 -2.96
N THR A 296 -6.46 8.59 -4.05
CA THR A 296 -5.86 7.25 -4.19
C THR A 296 -4.75 7.03 -3.16
N LEU A 297 -3.95 8.07 -2.88
CA LEU A 297 -2.88 7.99 -1.89
C LEU A 297 -3.42 7.72 -0.48
N LEU A 298 -4.48 8.45 -0.06
CA LEU A 298 -5.10 8.24 1.23
C LEU A 298 -5.74 6.83 1.31
N ALA A 299 -6.43 6.40 0.26
CA ALA A 299 -7.01 5.06 0.19
C ALA A 299 -5.96 3.95 0.34
N GLN A 300 -4.80 4.09 -0.30
CA GLN A 300 -3.68 3.15 -0.16
C GLN A 300 -3.14 3.08 1.27
N HIS A 301 -2.94 4.23 1.93
CA HIS A 301 -2.48 4.27 3.31
C HIS A 301 -3.50 3.64 4.28
N VAL A 302 -4.80 3.85 4.06
CA VAL A 302 -5.88 3.22 4.85
C VAL A 302 -5.91 1.71 4.64
N ALA A 303 -5.82 1.25 3.39
CA ALA A 303 -5.86 -0.17 3.04
C ALA A 303 -4.65 -0.96 3.59
N ARG A 304 -3.47 -0.33 3.66
CA ARG A 304 -2.23 -0.94 4.18
C ARG A 304 -2.15 -0.93 5.70
N ALA A 305 -2.91 -0.08 6.38
CA ALA A 305 -2.79 0.10 7.81
C ALA A 305 -3.15 -1.16 8.58
N VAL A 306 -2.19 -1.69 9.33
CA VAL A 306 -2.35 -2.86 10.21
C VAL A 306 -2.63 -2.41 11.62
N ALA A 307 -3.74 -2.90 12.18
CA ALA A 307 -4.11 -2.65 13.57
C ALA A 307 -3.49 -3.71 14.49
N VAL A 308 -2.87 -3.26 15.56
CA VAL A 308 -2.27 -4.12 16.59
C VAL A 308 -2.78 -3.76 17.97
N LYS A 309 -2.75 -4.72 18.90
CA LYS A 309 -3.05 -4.45 20.31
C LYS A 309 -1.78 -4.10 21.07
N VAL A 310 -1.78 -2.94 21.73
CA VAL A 310 -0.70 -2.49 22.61
C VAL A 310 -1.34 -2.12 23.96
N GLN A 311 -0.93 -2.76 25.04
CA GLN A 311 -1.46 -2.53 26.39
C GLN A 311 -3.01 -2.55 26.48
N GLY A 312 -3.63 -3.48 25.74
CA GLY A 312 -5.08 -3.63 25.70
C GLY A 312 -5.84 -2.69 24.75
N ALA A 313 -5.20 -1.68 24.20
CA ALA A 313 -5.78 -0.77 23.20
C ALA A 313 -5.35 -1.12 21.78
N VAL A 314 -6.15 -0.74 20.80
CA VAL A 314 -5.85 -0.90 19.36
C VAL A 314 -5.12 0.33 18.85
N THR A 315 -4.03 0.12 18.11
CA THR A 315 -3.27 1.18 17.45
C THR A 315 -2.81 0.73 16.06
N LEU A 316 -2.41 1.68 15.21
CA LEU A 316 -1.81 1.38 13.90
C LEU A 316 -0.30 1.15 14.03
N SER A 317 0.21 0.12 13.38
CA SER A 317 1.63 -0.25 13.41
C SER A 317 2.29 0.03 12.07
N SER A 318 3.17 1.03 12.01
CA SER A 318 3.99 1.27 10.80
C SER A 318 4.96 0.13 10.52
N ILE A 319 5.40 -0.61 11.56
CA ILE A 319 6.35 -1.73 11.40
C ILE A 319 5.66 -2.95 10.77
N ARG A 320 4.39 -3.21 11.12
CA ARG A 320 3.63 -4.35 10.59
C ARG A 320 2.85 -4.04 9.34
N SER A 321 2.73 -2.77 8.98
CA SER A 321 2.06 -2.35 7.76
C SER A 321 2.99 -2.52 6.55
N PRO A 322 2.51 -3.08 5.44
CA PRO A 322 3.33 -3.40 4.27
C PRO A 322 3.74 -2.17 3.44
N GLY A 323 3.88 -1.02 4.05
CA GLY A 323 4.28 0.22 3.40
C GLY A 323 3.84 1.45 4.20
N PRO A 324 3.97 2.64 3.62
CA PRO A 324 3.64 3.90 4.28
C PRO A 324 2.19 3.98 4.75
N ILE A 325 1.97 4.41 6.00
CA ILE A 325 0.63 4.59 6.61
C ILE A 325 0.48 5.93 7.33
N GLU A 326 1.34 6.88 7.05
CA GLU A 326 1.35 8.19 7.72
C GLU A 326 -0.01 8.89 7.58
N LEU A 327 -0.64 8.85 6.39
CA LEU A 327 -1.98 9.42 6.20
C LEU A 327 -3.05 8.69 7.00
N ALA A 328 -2.96 7.37 7.19
CA ALA A 328 -3.90 6.63 8.04
C ALA A 328 -3.72 6.98 9.52
N ARG A 329 -2.49 7.24 9.99
CA ARG A 329 -2.20 7.73 11.33
C ARG A 329 -2.75 9.14 11.51
N ALA A 330 -2.45 10.05 10.57
CA ALA A 330 -2.98 11.41 10.54
C ALA A 330 -4.52 11.42 10.54
N LEU A 331 -5.15 10.49 9.82
CA LEU A 331 -6.59 10.32 9.78
C LEU A 331 -7.19 10.07 11.18
N CYS A 332 -6.55 9.23 12.00
CA CYS A 332 -6.98 9.00 13.38
C CYS A 332 -6.99 10.30 14.20
N TRP A 333 -5.95 11.11 14.08
CA TRP A 333 -5.84 12.38 14.79
C TRP A 333 -6.85 13.41 14.28
N VAL A 334 -7.00 13.52 12.96
CA VAL A 334 -7.91 14.47 12.31
C VAL A 334 -9.37 14.17 12.68
N ILE A 335 -9.82 12.92 12.56
CA ILE A 335 -11.18 12.53 12.90
C ILE A 335 -11.45 12.83 14.38
N ALA A 336 -10.56 12.42 15.29
CA ALA A 336 -10.74 12.62 16.72
C ALA A 336 -10.80 14.10 17.11
N MET A 337 -9.99 14.94 16.44
CA MET A 337 -9.93 16.36 16.77
C MET A 337 -11.00 17.20 16.07
N ALA A 338 -11.40 16.83 14.84
CA ALA A 338 -12.50 17.51 14.14
C ALA A 338 -13.85 17.25 14.82
N SER A 339 -14.04 16.06 15.39
CA SER A 339 -15.27 15.70 16.11
C SER A 339 -15.40 16.32 17.51
N LYS A 340 -14.34 16.94 18.04
CA LYS A 340 -14.42 17.63 19.33
C LYS A 340 -15.11 18.97 19.18
N PRO A 341 -16.12 19.28 20.04
CA PRO A 341 -16.73 20.61 20.03
C PRO A 341 -15.66 21.69 20.30
N VAL A 342 -15.71 22.77 19.52
CA VAL A 342 -14.86 23.93 19.74
C VAL A 342 -15.35 24.62 21.02
N THR A 343 -14.62 24.45 22.10
CA THR A 343 -14.89 25.20 23.32
C THR A 343 -14.43 26.64 23.10
N ILE A 344 -15.33 27.54 22.71
CA ILE A 344 -15.07 28.96 22.69
C ILE A 344 -14.91 29.40 24.15
N ARG A 345 -13.66 29.58 24.61
CA ARG A 345 -13.44 30.25 25.88
C ARG A 345 -13.89 31.71 25.70
N LYS A 346 -15.00 32.07 26.34
CA LYS A 346 -15.39 33.47 26.46
C LYS A 346 -14.22 34.22 27.17
N PRO A 347 -13.72 35.33 26.64
CA PRO A 347 -12.73 36.10 27.35
C PRO A 347 -13.32 36.54 28.68
N MET A 348 -12.66 36.19 29.78
CA MET A 348 -13.00 36.76 31.09
C MET A 348 -12.45 38.19 31.13
N VAL A 349 -13.33 39.17 31.10
CA VAL A 349 -12.98 40.56 31.32
C VAL A 349 -12.92 40.72 32.84
N PHE A 350 -11.72 40.89 33.38
CA PHE A 350 -11.54 41.35 34.74
C PHE A 350 -11.68 42.87 34.73
N VAL A 351 -12.76 43.36 35.31
CA VAL A 351 -12.88 44.80 35.64
C VAL A 351 -12.34 44.95 37.06
N SER A 352 -11.17 45.60 37.21
CA SER A 352 -10.68 46.02 38.50
C SER A 352 -11.51 47.21 38.94
N SER A 353 -12.18 47.08 40.07
CA SER A 353 -12.81 48.18 40.80
C SER A 353 -11.77 49.00 41.54
#